data_812d7692de1e079486124d357bd3628d
#
_entry.id   812d7692de1e079486124d357bd3628d
#
_cell.length_a   1.000
_cell.length_b   1.000
_cell.length_c   1.000
_cell.angle_alpha   90.00
_cell.angle_beta   90.00
_cell.angle_gamma   90.00
#
_symmetry.space_group_name_H-M   'P 1'
#
loop_
_entity.id
_entity.type
_entity.pdbx_description
1 polymer ?
#
loop_
_entity_poly.entity_id
_entity_poly.type
_entity_poly.pdbx_seq_one_letter_code
_entity_poly.pdbx_strand_id
1 'polypeptide(L)'
;MKRSIQSNQRSVEILTCIVSADGTAVTGLDKNQVSVADTGTGVKTVTIPAMTSADYSVIVTTATADSVAQVSITNSTTFVVNTFDSTDGTTAKDAVCHILVIGSKIAERV
;
A
#
# COMPACT_ATOMS: atom_id res chain seq x y z
N MET A 1 -7.21 -1.25 33.42
CA MET A 1 -7.41 -1.65 32.75
C MET A 1 -7.36 -1.49 31.90
N LYS A 2 -7.16 -1.61 31.70
CA LYS A 2 -7.16 -1.62 30.76
C LYS A 2 -7.92 -1.96 30.20
N ARG A 3 -8.46 -1.90 30.02
CA ARG A 3 -9.11 -2.10 29.46
C ARG A 3 -9.50 -2.72 28.96
N SER A 4 -9.72 -3.00 29.29
CA SER A 4 -10.04 -3.61 28.65
C SER A 4 -10.45 -4.15 27.85
N ILE A 5 -10.80 -4.58 28.28
CA ILE A 5 -11.29 -5.04 27.06
C ILE A 5 -10.27 -5.28 25.99
N GLN A 6 -9.13 -4.86 26.18
CA GLN A 6 -8.18 -4.84 25.14
C GLN A 6 -7.54 -6.11 24.79
N SER A 7 -7.67 -7.12 25.59
CA SER A 7 -6.88 -8.31 25.43
C SER A 7 -7.16 -9.03 24.13
N ASN A 8 -8.35 -8.92 23.57
CA ASN A 8 -8.65 -9.55 22.30
C ASN A 8 -8.96 -8.53 21.23
N GLN A 9 -8.55 -7.30 21.47
CA GLN A 9 -8.73 -6.27 20.47
C GLN A 9 -7.69 -6.37 19.40
N ARG A 10 -8.07 -5.98 18.22
CA ARG A 10 -7.14 -5.84 17.12
C ARG A 10 -6.70 -4.41 17.01
N SER A 11 -5.42 -4.23 16.75
CA SER A 11 -4.92 -2.93 16.38
C SER A 11 -5.30 -2.68 14.95
N VAL A 12 -5.71 -1.46 14.65
CA VAL A 12 -5.88 -1.02 13.27
C VAL A 12 -4.59 -0.35 12.84
N GLU A 13 -3.99 -0.88 11.80
CA GLU A 13 -2.79 -0.31 11.24
C GLU A 13 -3.16 0.54 10.04
N ILE A 14 -2.70 1.77 10.03
CA ILE A 14 -2.93 2.69 8.91
C ILE A 14 -1.59 3.19 8.44
N LEU A 15 -1.29 2.99 7.17
CA LEU A 15 -0.04 3.43 6.56
C LEU A 15 -0.36 4.31 5.37
N THR A 16 0.31 5.45 5.26
CA THR A 16 0.14 6.34 4.12
C THR A 16 1.49 6.73 3.56
N CYS A 17 1.60 6.73 2.25
CA CYS A 17 2.83 7.16 1.60
C CYS A 17 2.52 7.62 0.18
N ILE A 18 3.52 8.27 -0.41
CA ILE A 18 3.48 8.72 -1.80
C ILE A 18 4.69 8.12 -2.49
N VAL A 19 4.45 7.45 -3.60
CA VAL A 19 5.51 6.81 -4.37
C VAL A 19 5.67 7.55 -5.69
N SER A 20 6.92 7.88 -6.03
CA SER A 20 7.22 8.57 -7.28
C SER A 20 6.83 7.73 -8.48
N ALA A 21 6.68 8.38 -9.64
CA ALA A 21 6.24 7.70 -10.86
C ALA A 21 7.15 6.53 -11.24
N ASP A 22 8.45 6.70 -11.05
CA ASP A 22 9.42 5.65 -11.38
C ASP A 22 9.66 4.67 -10.23
N GLY A 23 8.98 4.84 -9.10
CA GLY A 23 9.10 3.92 -7.98
C GLY A 23 10.38 4.05 -7.17
N THR A 24 11.19 5.09 -7.40
CA THR A 24 12.49 5.21 -6.72
C THR A 24 12.44 6.01 -5.44
N ALA A 25 11.42 6.81 -5.22
CA ALA A 25 11.30 7.66 -4.04
C ALA A 25 9.98 7.43 -3.33
N VAL A 26 10.05 7.27 -2.02
CA VAL A 26 8.87 7.14 -1.16
C VAL A 26 8.88 8.32 -0.19
N THR A 27 7.77 9.04 -0.12
CA THR A 27 7.61 10.17 0.80
C THR A 27 6.30 9.99 1.55
N GLY A 28 6.01 10.93 2.45
CA GLY A 28 4.78 10.89 3.23
C GLY A 28 5.01 10.41 4.63
N LEU A 29 3.90 10.24 5.36
CA LEU A 29 3.94 10.00 6.80
C LEU A 29 4.69 8.73 7.17
N ASP A 30 4.43 7.64 6.46
CA ASP A 30 5.00 6.34 6.81
C ASP A 30 6.09 5.89 5.84
N LYS A 31 6.81 6.84 5.26
CA LYS A 31 7.83 6.54 4.26
C LYS A 31 8.91 5.59 4.74
N ASN A 32 9.19 5.60 6.04
CA ASN A 32 10.25 4.74 6.60
C ASN A 32 9.79 3.32 6.88
N GLN A 33 8.50 3.06 6.77
CA GLN A 33 7.93 1.74 7.00
C GLN A 33 7.56 1.01 5.72
N VAL A 34 7.68 1.69 4.60
CA VAL A 34 7.26 1.17 3.30
C VAL A 34 8.46 1.15 2.38
N SER A 35 8.67 0.04 1.71
CA SER A 35 9.70 -0.05 0.67
C SER A 35 9.03 -0.41 -0.66
N VAL A 36 9.59 0.10 -1.73
CA VAL A 36 9.01 -0.08 -3.07
C VAL A 36 10.10 -0.52 -4.02
N ALA A 37 9.79 -1.53 -4.83
CA ALA A 37 10.63 -1.96 -5.92
C ALA A 37 9.90 -1.69 -7.24
N ASP A 38 10.55 -1.00 -8.13
CA ASP A 38 10.05 -0.80 -9.49
C ASP A 38 10.40 -2.04 -10.29
N THR A 39 9.40 -2.83 -10.62
CA THR A 39 9.61 -4.10 -11.33
C THR A 39 9.25 -4.02 -12.80
N GLY A 40 8.90 -2.87 -13.29
CA GLY A 40 8.58 -2.66 -14.71
C GLY A 40 7.76 -1.41 -14.89
N THR A 41 7.55 -1.00 -16.14
CA THR A 41 6.71 0.16 -16.43
C THR A 41 5.33 -0.04 -15.84
N GLY A 42 4.92 0.90 -15.00
CA GLY A 42 3.62 0.85 -14.36
C GLY A 42 3.46 -0.24 -13.31
N VAL A 43 4.55 -0.88 -12.87
CA VAL A 43 4.47 -1.97 -11.89
C VAL A 43 5.36 -1.65 -10.70
N LYS A 44 4.76 -1.59 -9.53
CA LYS A 44 5.48 -1.33 -8.29
C LYS A 44 5.13 -2.40 -7.28
N THR A 45 6.12 -3.06 -6.73
CA THR A 45 5.93 -4.02 -5.65
C THR A 45 6.20 -3.31 -4.34
N VAL A 46 5.20 -3.28 -3.48
CA VAL A 46 5.24 -2.52 -2.22
C VAL A 46 5.31 -3.49 -1.06
N THR A 47 6.27 -3.27 -0.17
CA THR A 47 6.45 -4.07 1.03
C THR A 47 6.14 -3.21 2.25
N ILE A 48 5.32 -3.75 3.14
CA ILE A 48 4.85 -3.08 4.36
C ILE A 48 5.14 -3.97 5.56
N PRO A 49 5.07 -3.42 6.79
CA PRO A 49 5.13 -4.27 7.98
C PRO A 49 3.99 -5.30 7.97
N ALA A 50 4.26 -6.47 8.49
CA ALA A 50 3.31 -7.58 8.41
C ALA A 50 1.98 -7.24 9.05
N MET A 51 0.91 -7.50 8.32
CA MET A 51 -0.45 -7.46 8.84
C MET A 51 -0.82 -8.83 9.41
N THR A 52 -1.99 -8.95 10.02
CA THR A 52 -2.45 -10.23 10.55
C THR A 52 -2.57 -11.28 9.47
N SER A 53 -3.02 -10.86 8.29
CA SER A 53 -3.20 -11.75 7.15
C SER A 53 -3.14 -10.91 5.87
N ALA A 54 -3.43 -11.54 4.75
CA ALA A 54 -3.56 -10.83 3.47
C ALA A 54 -4.90 -10.09 3.33
N ASP A 55 -5.71 -10.06 4.38
CA ASP A 55 -7.03 -9.43 4.36
C ASP A 55 -6.95 -7.98 4.83
N TYR A 56 -6.08 -7.20 4.23
CA TYR A 56 -6.01 -5.77 4.44
C TYR A 56 -6.45 -5.04 3.17
N SER A 57 -6.75 -3.77 3.28
CA SER A 57 -7.23 -2.98 2.15
C SER A 57 -6.18 -1.97 1.73
N VAL A 58 -6.06 -1.78 0.44
CA VAL A 58 -5.14 -0.80 -0.14
C VAL A 58 -5.95 0.09 -1.07
N ILE A 59 -5.85 1.39 -0.84
CA ILE A 59 -6.46 2.39 -1.70
C ILE A 59 -5.35 3.18 -2.35
N VAL A 60 -5.36 3.24 -3.66
CA VAL A 60 -4.35 3.97 -4.43
C VAL A 60 -5.05 4.98 -5.32
N THR A 61 -4.59 6.22 -5.25
CA THR A 61 -4.99 7.24 -6.21
C THR A 61 -3.74 7.70 -6.95
N THR A 62 -3.88 7.90 -8.24
CA THR A 62 -2.76 8.41 -9.03
C THR A 62 -2.81 9.92 -9.09
N ALA A 63 -1.63 10.55 -9.02
CA ALA A 63 -1.51 12.00 -9.13
C ALA A 63 -0.94 12.42 -10.48
N THR A 64 -0.69 11.46 -11.37
CA THR A 64 -0.26 11.74 -12.73
C THR A 64 -1.49 11.80 -13.62
N ALA A 65 -1.54 12.77 -14.51
CA ALA A 65 -2.69 12.94 -15.41
C ALA A 65 -2.89 11.71 -16.29
N ASP A 66 -4.14 11.42 -16.58
CA ASP A 66 -4.56 10.35 -17.48
C ASP A 66 -4.04 8.98 -17.04
N SER A 67 -4.10 8.70 -15.75
CA SER A 67 -3.66 7.43 -15.21
C SER A 67 -4.67 6.84 -14.24
N VAL A 68 -4.66 5.51 -14.16
CA VAL A 68 -5.49 4.74 -13.22
C VAL A 68 -4.62 3.68 -12.57
N ALA A 69 -5.02 3.22 -11.39
CA ALA A 69 -4.27 2.22 -10.65
C ALA A 69 -5.14 1.01 -10.31
N GLN A 70 -4.50 -0.14 -10.23
CA GLN A 70 -5.10 -1.39 -9.79
C GLN A 70 -4.16 -2.04 -8.78
N VAL A 71 -4.72 -2.63 -7.73
CA VAL A 71 -3.95 -3.24 -6.66
C VAL A 71 -4.20 -4.74 -6.62
N SER A 72 -3.13 -5.49 -6.42
CA SER A 72 -3.20 -6.93 -6.21
C SER A 72 -2.42 -7.27 -4.94
N ILE A 73 -3.09 -7.82 -3.94
CA ILE A 73 -2.45 -8.18 -2.68
C ILE A 73 -1.86 -9.57 -2.79
N THR A 74 -0.56 -9.67 -2.52
CA THR A 74 0.17 -10.93 -2.63
C THR A 74 0.13 -11.72 -1.33
N ASN A 75 0.40 -11.05 -0.20
CA ASN A 75 0.44 -11.69 1.11
C ASN A 75 0.36 -10.62 2.19
N SER A 76 0.63 -11.00 3.45
CA SER A 76 0.48 -10.08 4.59
C SER A 76 1.51 -8.95 4.61
N THR A 77 2.52 -8.98 3.77
CA THR A 77 3.57 -7.95 3.73
C THR A 77 3.73 -7.28 2.38
N THR A 78 3.10 -7.80 1.33
CA THR A 78 3.41 -7.36 -0.03
C THR A 78 2.16 -7.20 -0.87
N PHE A 79 2.10 -6.12 -1.61
CA PHE A 79 1.09 -5.94 -2.65
C PHE A 79 1.74 -5.28 -3.86
N VAL A 80 1.06 -5.40 -5.00
CA VAL A 80 1.55 -4.86 -6.27
C VAL A 80 0.57 -3.80 -6.73
N VAL A 81 1.11 -2.66 -7.15
CA VAL A 81 0.32 -1.59 -7.76
C VAL A 81 0.66 -1.56 -9.24
N ASN A 82 -0.38 -1.69 -10.05
CA ASN A 82 -0.24 -1.56 -11.50
C ASN A 82 -0.92 -0.28 -11.91
N THR A 83 -0.23 0.54 -12.69
CA THR A 83 -0.77 1.80 -13.18
C THR A 83 -0.82 1.78 -14.70
N PHE A 84 -1.87 2.36 -15.24
CA PHE A 84 -2.19 2.28 -16.66
C PHE A 84 -2.59 3.65 -17.17
N ASP A 85 -2.50 3.80 -18.48
CA ASP A 85 -3.06 4.95 -19.16
C ASP A 85 -4.60 4.88 -19.07
N SER A 86 -5.24 5.95 -18.63
CA SER A 86 -6.68 5.95 -18.44
C SER A 86 -7.46 5.96 -19.75
N THR A 87 -6.79 6.27 -20.86
CA THR A 87 -7.51 6.31 -22.16
C THR A 87 -7.92 4.92 -22.61
N ASP A 88 -7.14 3.88 -22.28
CA ASP A 88 -7.47 2.50 -22.65
C ASP A 88 -7.53 1.55 -21.47
N GLY A 89 -6.99 1.96 -20.32
CA GLY A 89 -6.98 1.12 -19.11
C GLY A 89 -6.09 -0.11 -19.19
N THR A 90 -5.29 -0.26 -20.23
CA THR A 90 -4.48 -1.46 -20.44
C THR A 90 -3.02 -1.18 -20.72
N THR A 91 -2.68 0.00 -21.26
CA THR A 91 -1.29 0.34 -21.53
C THR A 91 -0.61 0.74 -20.23
N ALA A 92 0.47 0.05 -19.88
CA ALA A 92 1.23 0.35 -18.68
C ALA A 92 1.80 1.76 -18.73
N LYS A 93 1.70 2.47 -17.64
CA LYS A 93 2.13 3.87 -17.55
C LYS A 93 2.62 4.14 -16.12
N ASP A 94 3.82 4.71 -16.02
CA ASP A 94 4.31 5.12 -14.70
C ASP A 94 3.51 6.31 -14.21
N ALA A 95 3.13 6.26 -12.94
CA ALA A 95 2.33 7.30 -12.32
C ALA A 95 2.70 7.47 -10.86
N VAL A 96 2.62 8.71 -10.38
CA VAL A 96 2.77 9.00 -8.96
C VAL A 96 1.56 8.40 -8.24
N CYS A 97 1.82 7.65 -7.18
CA CYS A 97 0.77 6.95 -6.43
C CYS A 97 0.70 7.47 -5.01
N HIS A 98 -0.51 7.85 -4.59
CA HIS A 98 -0.81 8.10 -3.19
C HIS A 98 -1.44 6.83 -2.65
N ILE A 99 -0.82 6.24 -1.63
CA ILE A 99 -1.20 4.91 -1.14
C ILE A 99 -1.68 5.02 0.30
N LEU A 100 -2.82 4.40 0.56
CA LEU A 100 -3.38 4.26 1.90
C LEU A 100 -3.62 2.79 2.14
N VAL A 101 -2.99 2.24 3.19
CA VAL A 101 -3.16 0.85 3.59
C VAL A 101 -3.86 0.83 4.95
N ILE A 102 -4.92 0.04 5.05
CA ILE A 102 -5.63 -0.16 6.31
C ILE A 102 -5.74 -1.64 6.54
N GLY A 103 -5.22 -2.09 7.67
CA GLY A 103 -5.24 -3.49 7.99
C GLY A 103 -5.43 -3.72 9.47
N SER A 104 -5.49 -4.98 9.83
CA SER A 104 -5.68 -5.40 11.19
C SER A 104 -4.45 -6.12 11.68
N LYS A 105 -4.02 -5.76 12.88
CA LYS A 105 -3.01 -6.50 13.62
C LYS A 105 -3.63 -6.93 14.94
N ILE A 106 -3.33 -8.14 15.35
CA ILE A 106 -3.74 -8.57 16.68
C ILE A 106 -2.77 -7.95 17.67
N ALA A 107 -3.31 -7.27 18.67
CA ALA A 107 -2.49 -6.63 19.68
C ALA A 107 -1.59 -7.64 20.37
N GLU A 108 -0.37 -7.23 20.66
CA GLU A 108 0.58 -8.08 21.36
C GLU A 108 0.07 -8.41 22.74
N ARG A 109 0.12 -9.67 23.08
CA ARG A 109 -0.33 -10.16 24.38
C ARG A 109 0.88 -10.48 25.21
N VAL A 110 1.01 -9.79 26.26
CA VAL A 110 2.14 -10.04 27.18
C VAL A 110 1.71 -10.62 28.46
#